data_fff043410eae52949df0bedf1c34aae1
#
_entry.id   fff043410eae52949df0bedf1c34aae1
#
_cell.length_a   1.000
_cell.length_b   1.000
_cell.length_c   1.000
_cell.angle_alpha   90.00
_cell.angle_beta   90.00
_cell.angle_gamma   90.00
#
_symmetry.space_group_name_H-M   'P 1'
#
loop_
_entity.id
_entity.type
_entity.pdbx_description
1 polymer ?
#
loop_
_entity_poly.entity_id
_entity_poly.type
_entity_poly.pdbx_seq_one_letter_code
_entity_poly.pdbx_strand_id
1 'polypeptide(L)'
;MFVAFIPRPTKVITLSSAANNVNVYNAAGSPTYPLNLLYFINAAVGSSSNSTPAFRTGTGWVPGSYLYIQNSNTITGGVGSPGTPGSTGSPGAAGGTGTTGSTGTPGSAGGPGSTGSTGSQGAHGAGGAGGAGAYIAYNGAYPGLPVGGYPGSSGSP
;
A
#
# COMPACT_ATOMS: atom_id res chain seq x y z
N MET A 1 -50.78 -0.73 -6.41
CA MET A 1 -49.55 0.07 -6.71
C MET A 1 -48.55 -0.88 -7.35
N PHE A 2 -48.40 -0.85 -8.67
CA PHE A 2 -47.37 -1.67 -9.35
C PHE A 2 -46.03 -1.00 -9.17
N VAL A 3 -45.13 -1.61 -8.41
CA VAL A 3 -43.74 -1.21 -8.41
C VAL A 3 -43.10 -1.77 -9.67
N ALA A 4 -42.83 -0.91 -10.65
CA ALA A 4 -42.10 -1.31 -11.85
C ALA A 4 -40.73 -1.79 -11.42
N PHE A 5 -40.41 -3.06 -11.63
CA PHE A 5 -39.06 -3.59 -11.48
C PHE A 5 -38.22 -3.08 -12.65
N ILE A 6 -37.45 -2.03 -12.40
CA ILE A 6 -36.47 -1.53 -13.38
C ILE A 6 -35.24 -2.44 -13.28
N PRO A 7 -34.93 -3.28 -14.28
CA PRO A 7 -33.75 -4.11 -14.26
C PRO A 7 -32.52 -3.21 -14.24
N ARG A 8 -31.60 -3.49 -13.30
CA ARG A 8 -30.33 -2.75 -13.22
C ARG A 8 -29.45 -3.14 -14.40
N PRO A 9 -28.84 -2.18 -15.09
CA PRO A 9 -27.89 -2.51 -16.14
C PRO A 9 -26.69 -3.25 -15.55
N THR A 10 -26.20 -4.23 -16.30
CA THR A 10 -25.00 -5.00 -15.92
C THR A 10 -23.83 -4.56 -16.79
N LYS A 11 -22.70 -4.23 -16.16
CA LYS A 11 -21.45 -3.91 -16.84
C LYS A 11 -20.40 -4.95 -16.47
N VAL A 12 -19.71 -5.46 -17.47
CA VAL A 12 -18.58 -6.38 -17.29
C VAL A 12 -17.31 -5.68 -17.69
N ILE A 13 -16.31 -5.73 -16.84
CA ILE A 13 -14.98 -5.17 -17.11
C ILE A 13 -13.95 -6.24 -16.82
N THR A 14 -13.04 -6.45 -17.74
CA THR A 14 -11.90 -7.36 -17.57
C THR A 14 -10.60 -6.57 -17.70
N LEU A 15 -9.80 -6.57 -16.64
CA LEU A 15 -8.45 -6.04 -16.66
C LEU A 15 -7.51 -7.13 -17.19
N SER A 16 -7.14 -7.02 -18.46
CA SER A 16 -6.30 -8.01 -19.17
C SER A 16 -4.83 -7.58 -19.32
N SER A 17 -4.50 -6.35 -18.95
CA SER A 17 -3.13 -5.81 -18.98
C SER A 17 -2.76 -5.26 -17.60
N ALA A 18 -1.47 -5.34 -17.26
CA ALA A 18 -0.97 -4.81 -16.00
C ALA A 18 -1.32 -3.32 -15.84
N ALA A 19 -1.73 -2.93 -14.64
CA ALA A 19 -2.14 -1.56 -14.33
C ALA A 19 -1.69 -1.16 -12.92
N ASN A 20 -1.60 0.14 -12.70
CA ASN A 20 -1.30 0.70 -11.37
C ASN A 20 -2.48 1.53 -10.87
N ASN A 21 -2.65 1.53 -9.54
CA ASN A 21 -3.60 2.41 -8.83
C ASN A 21 -5.03 2.32 -9.39
N VAL A 22 -5.50 1.11 -9.62
CA VAL A 22 -6.83 0.86 -10.21
C VAL A 22 -7.92 1.41 -9.29
N ASN A 23 -8.80 2.21 -9.87
CA ASN A 23 -10.03 2.70 -9.25
C ASN A 23 -11.23 2.15 -10.03
N VAL A 24 -11.95 1.23 -9.43
CA VAL A 24 -13.07 0.52 -10.08
C VAL A 24 -14.21 1.47 -10.46
N TYR A 25 -14.51 2.46 -9.62
CA TYR A 25 -15.54 3.47 -9.92
C TYR A 25 -15.22 4.23 -11.21
N ASN A 26 -13.96 4.69 -11.35
CA ASN A 26 -13.51 5.39 -12.55
C ASN A 26 -13.48 4.46 -13.77
N ALA A 27 -13.00 3.23 -13.59
CA ALA A 27 -13.00 2.23 -14.65
C ALA A 27 -14.42 1.88 -15.13
N ALA A 28 -15.40 1.95 -14.24
CA ALA A 28 -16.80 1.79 -14.58
C ALA A 28 -17.41 2.99 -15.33
N GLY A 29 -16.66 4.10 -15.45
CA GLY A 29 -17.12 5.33 -16.09
C GLY A 29 -17.91 6.25 -15.16
N SER A 30 -17.63 6.19 -13.85
CA SER A 30 -18.26 7.04 -12.82
C SER A 30 -19.80 7.03 -12.92
N PRO A 31 -20.44 5.89 -12.74
CA PRO A 31 -21.88 5.74 -13.02
C PRO A 31 -22.73 6.62 -12.10
N THR A 32 -23.74 7.26 -12.69
CA THR A 32 -24.71 8.10 -12.00
C THR A 32 -26.04 7.40 -11.71
N TYR A 33 -26.10 6.10 -11.95
CA TYR A 33 -27.27 5.23 -11.72
C TYR A 33 -26.84 3.91 -11.08
N PRO A 34 -27.74 3.21 -10.38
CA PRO A 34 -27.44 1.89 -9.81
C PRO A 34 -27.11 0.88 -10.91
N LEU A 35 -26.00 0.16 -10.78
CA LEU A 35 -25.65 -0.89 -11.73
C LEU A 35 -25.11 -2.15 -11.04
N ASN A 36 -25.13 -3.27 -11.75
CA ASN A 36 -24.42 -4.48 -11.39
C ASN A 36 -23.08 -4.49 -12.14
N LEU A 37 -21.97 -4.39 -11.40
CA LEU A 37 -20.65 -4.44 -11.98
C LEU A 37 -19.99 -5.80 -11.70
N LEU A 38 -19.53 -6.46 -12.77
CA LEU A 38 -18.64 -7.63 -12.69
C LEU A 38 -17.26 -7.16 -13.14
N TYR A 39 -16.30 -7.19 -12.23
CA TYR A 39 -14.93 -6.75 -12.50
C TYR A 39 -13.95 -7.91 -12.32
N PHE A 40 -13.30 -8.32 -13.41
CA PHE A 40 -12.35 -9.41 -13.44
C PHE A 40 -10.94 -8.89 -13.54
N ILE A 41 -10.08 -9.26 -12.58
CA ILE A 41 -8.66 -8.89 -12.55
C ILE A 41 -7.85 -10.09 -13.03
N ASN A 42 -7.49 -10.10 -14.31
CA ASN A 42 -6.72 -11.17 -14.95
C ASN A 42 -5.26 -10.77 -15.19
N ALA A 43 -4.86 -9.57 -14.79
CA ALA A 43 -3.49 -9.07 -14.90
C ALA A 43 -3.00 -8.50 -13.57
N ALA A 44 -1.69 -8.36 -13.43
CA ALA A 44 -1.09 -7.80 -12.22
C ALA A 44 -1.52 -6.35 -11.99
N VAL A 45 -1.84 -6.04 -10.74
CA VAL A 45 -2.16 -4.67 -10.30
C VAL A 45 -1.12 -4.23 -9.29
N GLY A 46 -0.48 -3.10 -9.58
CA GLY A 46 0.55 -2.51 -8.72
C GLY A 46 0.13 -1.19 -8.11
N SER A 47 0.97 -0.69 -7.21
CA SER A 47 0.92 0.71 -6.80
C SER A 47 2.14 1.45 -7.36
N SER A 48 1.93 2.66 -7.84
CA SER A 48 3.01 3.54 -8.29
C SER A 48 3.72 4.25 -7.14
N SER A 49 3.19 4.18 -5.92
CA SER A 49 3.77 4.82 -4.74
C SER A 49 3.30 4.14 -3.45
N ASN A 50 4.01 4.39 -2.36
CA ASN A 50 3.64 3.88 -1.04
C ASN A 50 2.40 4.57 -0.43
N SER A 51 1.98 5.69 -0.98
CA SER A 51 0.85 6.48 -0.50
C SER A 51 -0.45 6.24 -1.28
N THR A 52 -0.38 5.53 -2.40
CA THR A 52 -1.54 5.29 -3.26
C THR A 52 -1.88 3.79 -3.26
N PRO A 53 -3.13 3.41 -2.98
CA PRO A 53 -3.51 2.00 -3.05
C PRO A 53 -3.35 1.44 -4.47
N ALA A 54 -2.86 0.20 -4.58
CA ALA A 54 -2.79 -0.50 -5.86
C ALA A 54 -4.19 -0.70 -6.47
N PHE A 55 -5.14 -1.03 -5.62
CA PHE A 55 -6.53 -1.29 -6.02
C PHE A 55 -7.50 -0.67 -5.01
N ARG A 56 -8.55 -0.05 -5.51
CA ARG A 56 -9.65 0.51 -4.70
C ARG A 56 -10.96 0.43 -5.46
N THR A 57 -12.05 0.23 -4.75
CA THR A 57 -13.40 0.25 -5.33
C THR A 57 -13.82 1.67 -5.75
N GLY A 58 -13.23 2.68 -5.13
CA GLY A 58 -13.62 4.08 -5.32
C GLY A 58 -14.85 4.49 -4.50
N THR A 59 -15.22 5.75 -4.63
CA THR A 59 -16.38 6.38 -3.96
C THR A 59 -17.33 6.95 -4.99
N GLY A 60 -18.56 7.25 -4.59
CA GLY A 60 -19.57 7.82 -5.49
C GLY A 60 -20.53 6.80 -6.09
N TRP A 61 -20.47 5.54 -5.66
CA TRP A 61 -21.44 4.54 -6.08
C TRP A 61 -22.87 4.92 -5.67
N VAL A 62 -23.78 4.83 -6.62
CA VAL A 62 -25.18 5.10 -6.35
C VAL A 62 -25.76 3.96 -5.49
N PRO A 63 -26.55 4.28 -4.44
CA PRO A 63 -27.19 3.26 -3.61
C PRO A 63 -27.93 2.22 -4.44
N GLY A 64 -27.76 0.95 -4.08
CA GLY A 64 -28.32 -0.17 -4.83
C GLY A 64 -27.41 -0.70 -5.95
N SER A 65 -26.21 -0.14 -6.16
CA SER A 65 -25.22 -0.77 -7.02
C SER A 65 -24.64 -2.03 -6.37
N TYR A 66 -24.33 -3.05 -7.18
CA TYR A 66 -23.67 -4.28 -6.75
C TYR A 66 -22.34 -4.40 -7.47
N LEU A 67 -21.28 -4.65 -6.70
CA LEU A 67 -19.93 -4.86 -7.20
C LEU A 67 -19.53 -6.30 -6.95
N TYR A 68 -19.28 -7.04 -8.00
CA TYR A 68 -18.62 -8.34 -7.96
C TYR A 68 -17.21 -8.18 -8.50
N ILE A 69 -16.22 -8.49 -7.67
CA ILE A 69 -14.80 -8.37 -8.03
C ILE A 69 -14.18 -9.75 -7.89
N GLN A 70 -13.65 -10.27 -9.00
CA GLN A 70 -12.89 -11.51 -9.02
C GLN A 70 -11.43 -11.20 -9.35
N ASN A 71 -10.52 -11.61 -8.47
CA ASN A 71 -9.10 -11.48 -8.68
C ASN A 71 -8.49 -12.83 -9.00
N SER A 72 -7.87 -12.94 -10.16
CA SER A 72 -7.14 -14.13 -10.64
C SER A 72 -5.64 -13.86 -10.80
N ASN A 73 -5.14 -12.73 -10.29
CA ASN A 73 -3.74 -12.34 -10.42
C ASN A 73 -3.24 -11.65 -9.14
N THR A 74 -2.04 -11.11 -9.15
CA THR A 74 -1.44 -10.45 -7.99
C THR A 74 -1.90 -9.00 -7.86
N ILE A 75 -2.11 -8.56 -6.62
CA ILE A 75 -2.26 -7.14 -6.27
C ILE A 75 -1.13 -6.79 -5.30
N THR A 76 -0.23 -5.91 -5.72
CA THR A 76 0.99 -5.57 -4.97
C THR A 76 0.95 -4.11 -4.51
N GLY A 77 1.11 -3.88 -3.23
CA GLY A 77 1.26 -2.53 -2.66
C GLY A 77 2.55 -1.84 -3.11
N GLY A 78 2.62 -0.53 -2.95
CA GLY A 78 3.85 0.23 -3.20
C GLY A 78 4.95 -0.13 -2.21
N VAL A 79 6.20 -0.03 -2.66
CA VAL A 79 7.36 -0.23 -1.81
C VAL A 79 7.46 0.92 -0.81
N GLY A 80 7.75 0.60 0.45
CA GLY A 80 8.00 1.62 1.48
C GLY A 80 9.21 2.50 1.12
N SER A 81 9.21 3.72 1.60
CA SER A 81 10.37 4.60 1.43
C SER A 81 11.59 4.04 2.18
N PRO A 82 12.79 4.18 1.63
CA PRO A 82 14.00 3.88 2.38
C PRO A 82 14.03 4.63 3.71
N GLY A 83 14.60 4.03 4.73
CA GLY A 83 14.86 4.72 5.99
C GLY A 83 15.74 5.95 5.78
N THR A 84 15.59 6.95 6.63
CA THR A 84 16.50 8.10 6.61
C THR A 84 17.91 7.65 7.00
N PRO A 85 18.94 8.13 6.29
CA PRO A 85 20.32 7.90 6.71
C PRO A 85 20.50 8.31 8.18
N GLY A 86 21.31 7.57 8.91
CA GLY A 86 21.72 7.94 10.26
C GLY A 86 22.38 9.33 10.25
N SER A 87 22.20 10.10 11.31
CA SER A 87 22.88 11.39 11.46
C SER A 87 24.40 11.18 11.54
N THR A 88 25.12 12.13 10.97
CA THR A 88 26.59 12.15 11.10
C THR A 88 26.97 12.18 12.58
N GLY A 89 27.94 11.34 12.96
CA GLY A 89 28.45 11.36 14.32
C GLY A 89 28.96 12.74 14.71
N SER A 90 28.80 13.10 15.95
CA SER A 90 29.33 14.37 16.47
C SER A 90 30.87 14.39 16.35
N PRO A 91 31.46 15.53 16.01
CA PRO A 91 32.91 15.68 16.07
C PRO A 91 33.44 15.28 17.43
N GLY A 92 34.59 14.63 17.44
CA GLY A 92 35.28 14.34 18.70
C GLY A 92 35.50 15.62 19.52
N ALA A 93 35.46 15.52 20.82
CA ALA A 93 35.77 16.65 21.69
C ALA A 93 37.19 17.18 21.41
N ALA A 94 37.36 18.49 21.43
CA ALA A 94 38.68 19.10 21.34
C ALA A 94 39.58 18.55 22.47
N GLY A 95 40.82 18.21 22.13
CA GLY A 95 41.78 17.79 23.12
C GLY A 95 41.95 18.87 24.21
N GLY A 96 42.04 18.47 25.45
CA GLY A 96 42.21 19.40 26.56
C GLY A 96 43.46 20.21 26.39
N THR A 97 43.42 21.47 26.84
CA THR A 97 44.59 22.34 26.87
C THR A 97 45.64 21.68 27.76
N GLY A 98 46.81 21.46 27.18
CA GLY A 98 47.94 20.92 27.95
C GLY A 98 48.26 21.83 29.13
N THR A 99 48.49 21.26 30.30
CA THR A 99 48.95 21.98 31.47
C THR A 99 50.33 22.59 31.19
N THR A 100 50.47 23.84 31.52
CA THR A 100 51.72 24.57 31.40
C THR A 100 52.74 23.98 32.35
N GLY A 101 53.51 23.03 31.88
CA GLY A 101 54.63 22.48 32.64
C GLY A 101 55.89 22.92 31.96
N SER A 102 56.97 23.11 32.72
CA SER A 102 58.28 23.40 32.19
C SER A 102 58.69 22.33 31.18
N THR A 103 58.76 22.64 29.89
CA THR A 103 59.06 21.74 28.76
C THR A 103 58.15 20.52 28.65
N GLY A 104 56.84 20.75 28.55
CA GLY A 104 55.89 19.68 28.26
C GLY A 104 55.91 19.29 26.81
N THR A 105 55.95 18.01 26.51
CA THR A 105 55.66 17.49 25.17
C THR A 105 54.23 17.91 24.75
N PRO A 106 54.05 18.35 23.52
CA PRO A 106 52.69 18.64 23.04
C PRO A 106 51.75 17.45 23.26
N GLY A 107 50.58 17.71 23.78
CA GLY A 107 49.56 16.68 23.94
C GLY A 107 49.25 16.03 22.59
N SER A 108 49.08 14.73 22.59
CA SER A 108 48.68 14.00 21.39
C SER A 108 47.36 14.56 20.86
N ALA A 109 47.32 14.81 19.58
CA ALA A 109 46.06 15.18 18.93
C ALA A 109 44.99 14.11 19.24
N GLY A 110 43.83 14.56 19.63
CA GLY A 110 42.69 13.63 19.82
C GLY A 110 42.44 12.83 18.56
N GLY A 111 42.26 11.55 18.72
CA GLY A 111 41.95 10.69 17.58
C GLY A 111 40.66 11.14 16.87
N PRO A 112 40.55 10.85 15.60
CA PRO A 112 39.31 11.12 14.88
C PRO A 112 38.12 10.41 15.54
N GLY A 113 37.01 11.09 15.62
CA GLY A 113 35.78 10.48 16.09
C GLY A 113 35.41 9.26 15.27
N SER A 114 34.82 8.30 15.93
CA SER A 114 34.31 7.09 15.25
C SER A 114 33.28 7.47 14.19
N THR A 115 33.36 6.84 13.04
CA THR A 115 32.31 6.95 12.02
C THR A 115 31.00 6.51 12.63
N GLY A 116 29.93 7.33 12.46
CA GLY A 116 28.58 6.95 12.87
C GLY A 116 28.18 5.64 12.19
N SER A 117 27.50 4.80 12.95
CA SER A 117 26.94 3.56 12.40
C SER A 117 25.93 3.90 11.30
N THR A 118 25.94 3.12 10.23
CA THR A 118 24.95 3.22 9.17
C THR A 118 23.56 3.06 9.77
N GLY A 119 22.64 3.94 9.44
CA GLY A 119 21.24 3.83 9.86
C GLY A 119 20.66 2.49 9.42
N SER A 120 19.83 1.91 10.25
CA SER A 120 19.11 0.69 9.91
C SER A 120 18.19 0.96 8.71
N GLN A 121 18.11 0.01 7.82
CA GLN A 121 17.15 0.05 6.73
C GLN A 121 15.72 0.23 7.31
N GLY A 122 14.95 1.14 6.73
CA GLY A 122 13.57 1.33 7.14
C GLY A 122 12.78 0.02 7.02
N ALA A 123 11.89 -0.21 7.94
CA ALA A 123 10.98 -1.34 7.86
C ALA A 123 10.18 -1.27 6.55
N HIS A 124 10.05 -2.41 5.88
CA HIS A 124 9.16 -2.51 4.72
C HIS A 124 7.75 -2.07 5.12
N GLY A 125 7.12 -1.26 4.28
CA GLY A 125 5.73 -0.92 4.48
C GLY A 125 4.90 -2.20 4.59
N ALA A 126 4.04 -2.29 5.59
CA ALA A 126 3.10 -3.40 5.69
C ALA A 126 2.30 -3.47 4.38
N GLY A 127 2.29 -4.63 3.77
CA GLY A 127 1.42 -4.87 2.61
C GLY A 127 0.00 -4.42 2.95
N GLY A 128 -0.62 -3.66 2.06
CA GLY A 128 -1.98 -3.20 2.29
C GLY A 128 -2.86 -4.40 2.64
N ALA A 129 -3.64 -4.29 3.72
CA ALA A 129 -4.59 -5.31 4.09
C ALA A 129 -5.45 -5.64 2.84
N GLY A 130 -5.46 -6.90 2.46
CA GLY A 130 -6.33 -7.36 1.39
C GLY A 130 -7.74 -6.86 1.68
N GLY A 131 -8.35 -6.19 0.70
CA GLY A 131 -9.68 -5.64 0.87
C GLY A 131 -10.61 -6.71 1.43
N ALA A 132 -11.35 -6.39 2.47
CA ALA A 132 -12.35 -7.29 3.01
C ALA A 132 -13.26 -7.74 1.86
N GLY A 133 -13.31 -9.05 1.64
CA GLY A 133 -14.16 -9.61 0.60
C GLY A 133 -15.57 -9.07 0.78
N ALA A 134 -16.13 -8.49 -0.28
CA ALA A 134 -17.49 -8.00 -0.24
C ALA A 134 -18.43 -9.19 0.03
N TYR A 135 -19.08 -9.17 1.18
CA TYR A 135 -20.16 -10.11 1.46
C TYR A 135 -21.34 -9.78 0.54
N ILE A 136 -21.60 -10.66 -0.39
CA ILE A 136 -22.88 -10.61 -1.11
C ILE A 136 -23.89 -11.35 -0.25
N ALA A 137 -24.70 -10.64 0.48
CA ALA A 137 -25.90 -11.22 1.06
C ALA A 137 -26.84 -11.55 -0.10
N TYR A 138 -26.83 -12.80 -0.52
CA TYR A 138 -27.82 -13.34 -1.44
C TYR A 138 -29.05 -13.71 -0.62
N ASN A 139 -30.13 -12.96 -0.82
CA ASN A 139 -31.41 -13.22 -0.16
C ASN A 139 -32.20 -14.30 -0.95
N GLY A 140 -31.58 -15.41 -1.18
CA GLY A 140 -32.14 -16.57 -1.85
C GLY A 140 -31.58 -17.85 -1.24
N ALA A 141 -32.39 -18.88 -1.12
CA ALA A 141 -32.25 -20.09 -0.33
C ALA A 141 -31.10 -21.05 -0.73
N TYR A 142 -29.90 -20.53 -0.98
CA TYR A 142 -28.70 -21.33 -1.08
C TYR A 142 -27.63 -20.79 -0.11
N PRO A 143 -27.09 -21.62 0.80
CA PRO A 143 -26.00 -21.20 1.67
C PRO A 143 -24.76 -20.95 0.80
N GLY A 144 -24.41 -19.68 0.63
CA GLY A 144 -23.20 -19.28 -0.07
C GLY A 144 -21.96 -19.75 0.70
N LEU A 145 -21.04 -20.40 0.02
CA LEU A 145 -19.72 -20.68 0.54
C LEU A 145 -18.99 -19.33 0.79
N PRO A 146 -18.35 -19.16 1.96
CA PRO A 146 -17.55 -17.98 2.21
C PRO A 146 -16.35 -17.98 1.28
N VAL A 147 -16.28 -17.04 0.36
CA VAL A 147 -15.05 -16.80 -0.42
C VAL A 147 -14.13 -15.98 0.48
N GLY A 148 -13.31 -16.66 1.27
CA GLY A 148 -12.27 -16.01 2.03
C GLY A 148 -11.25 -15.38 1.07
N GLY A 149 -11.08 -14.07 1.15
CA GLY A 149 -9.94 -13.42 0.52
C GLY A 149 -8.65 -13.91 1.18
N TYR A 150 -7.68 -14.36 0.41
CA TYR A 150 -6.38 -14.71 0.94
C TYR A 150 -5.67 -13.43 1.42
N PRO A 151 -5.06 -13.44 2.61
CA PRO A 151 -4.24 -12.32 3.05
C PRO A 151 -3.09 -12.12 2.05
N GLY A 152 -2.84 -10.88 1.68
CA GLY A 152 -1.69 -10.54 0.85
C GLY A 152 -0.40 -11.05 1.49
N SER A 153 0.49 -11.62 0.71
CA SER A 153 1.80 -12.05 1.18
C SER A 153 2.60 -10.83 1.65
N SER A 154 3.17 -10.93 2.84
CA SER A 154 4.12 -9.94 3.35
C SER A 154 5.30 -9.82 2.38
N GLY A 155 5.68 -8.60 2.02
CA GLY A 155 6.88 -8.36 1.21
C GLY A 155 8.10 -8.96 1.90
N SER A 156 8.92 -9.68 1.12
CA SER A 156 10.22 -10.18 1.59
C SER A 156 11.22 -9.02 1.70
N PRO A 157 12.21 -9.13 2.61
CA PRO A 157 13.28 -8.16 2.77
C PRO A 157 14.15 -8.03 1.52
#